data_f1316a2da1f8aa5885b561262a4ccec1
#
_entry.id   f1316a2da1f8aa5885b561262a4ccec1
#
_cell.length_a   1.000
_cell.length_b   1.000
_cell.length_c   1.000
_cell.angle_alpha   90.00
_cell.angle_beta   90.00
_cell.angle_gamma   90.00
#
_symmetry.space_group_name_H-M   'P 1'
#
loop_
_entity.id
_entity.type
_entity.pdbx_description
1 polymer ?
#
loop_
_entity_poly.entity_id
_entity_poly.type
_entity_poly.pdbx_seq_one_letter_code
_entity_poly.pdbx_strand_id
1 'polypeptide(L)'
;MNLVQVLQAYIDHRLEVIVRRTLFELKKAQARAHILEGLMKALANINDVVQIIRESRSRQDAAANLIARFEFTQIQVDAILDMRLHQLTGLAIETLTAEYEELKKRIEYLTALAASREMQLGVIKDELKEIREKYADPRRTEITIDDTDLNIADLIPRHSCVITVSNTGYIKRVPADTYRTQHRGGKGIIGMETKEEDHVEHLFNADSHDIIFFFTDRGFMYLSLIHISEPTRLQ
;
A
#
# COMPACT_ATOMS: atom_id res chain seq x y z
N MET A 1 1.68 -14.39 7.75
CA MET A 1 2.18 -13.04 8.12
C MET A 1 1.15 -12.38 9.01
N ASN A 2 1.55 -11.83 10.15
CA ASN A 2 0.66 -11.04 10.98
C ASN A 2 0.77 -9.54 10.63
N LEU A 3 -0.16 -8.71 11.12
CA LEU A 3 -0.22 -7.27 10.83
C LEU A 3 1.08 -6.54 11.21
N VAL A 4 1.68 -6.91 12.35
CA VAL A 4 2.94 -6.30 12.82
C VAL A 4 4.08 -6.55 11.84
N GLN A 5 4.20 -7.77 11.29
CA GLN A 5 5.23 -8.12 10.31
C GLN A 5 5.06 -7.33 8.99
N VAL A 6 3.81 -7.11 8.57
CA VAL A 6 3.52 -6.29 7.36
C VAL A 6 3.93 -4.85 7.58
N LEU A 7 3.57 -4.26 8.74
CA LEU A 7 3.95 -2.90 9.09
C LEU A 7 5.47 -2.74 9.20
N GLN A 8 6.15 -3.71 9.82
CA GLN A 8 7.62 -3.69 9.93
C GLN A 8 8.29 -3.74 8.55
N ALA A 9 7.84 -4.63 7.66
CA ALA A 9 8.38 -4.72 6.30
C ALA A 9 8.16 -3.41 5.51
N TYR A 10 7.02 -2.74 5.70
CA TYR A 10 6.76 -1.44 5.12
C TYR A 10 7.74 -0.37 5.62
N ILE A 11 7.96 -0.30 6.94
CA ILE A 11 8.90 0.66 7.55
C ILE A 11 10.31 0.42 7.03
N ASP A 12 10.77 -0.83 7.00
CA ASP A 12 12.11 -1.19 6.54
C ASP A 12 12.31 -0.81 5.06
N HIS A 13 11.32 -1.08 4.22
CA HIS A 13 11.35 -0.66 2.82
C HIS A 13 11.37 0.88 2.68
N ARG A 14 10.57 1.61 3.46
CA ARG A 14 10.57 3.08 3.43
C ARG A 14 11.91 3.65 3.86
N LEU A 15 12.54 3.09 4.89
CA LEU A 15 13.88 3.47 5.32
C LEU A 15 14.90 3.32 4.18
N GLU A 16 14.89 2.19 3.49
CA GLU A 16 15.79 1.95 2.35
C GLU A 16 15.57 2.96 1.23
N VAL A 17 14.32 3.27 0.90
CA VAL A 17 13.98 4.29 -0.12
C VAL A 17 14.47 5.66 0.29
N ILE A 18 14.28 6.08 1.55
CA ILE A 18 14.74 7.37 2.06
C ILE A 18 16.27 7.46 2.00
N VAL A 19 16.97 6.43 2.44
CA VAL A 19 18.44 6.41 2.38
C VAL A 19 18.93 6.55 0.93
N ARG A 20 18.37 5.79 0.00
CA ARG A 20 18.74 5.89 -1.43
C ARG A 20 18.46 7.27 -2.01
N ARG A 21 17.29 7.85 -1.71
CA ARG A 21 16.92 9.21 -2.13
C ARG A 21 17.90 10.24 -1.56
N THR A 22 18.18 10.14 -0.26
CA THR A 22 19.09 11.05 0.45
C THR A 22 20.50 10.99 -0.13
N LEU A 23 21.05 9.82 -0.37
CA LEU A 23 22.37 9.63 -0.97
C LEU A 23 22.44 10.21 -2.40
N PHE A 24 21.40 10.02 -3.18
CA PHE A 24 21.33 10.60 -4.53
C PHE A 24 21.29 12.13 -4.49
N GLU A 25 20.46 12.71 -3.63
CA GLU A 25 20.38 14.16 -3.46
C GLU A 25 21.69 14.74 -2.90
N LEU A 26 22.31 14.06 -1.95
CA LEU A 26 23.61 14.42 -1.39
C LEU A 26 24.69 14.47 -2.49
N LYS A 27 24.79 13.44 -3.30
CA LYS A 27 25.75 13.39 -4.43
C LYS A 27 25.50 14.52 -5.41
N LYS A 28 24.25 14.83 -5.74
CA LYS A 28 23.87 15.94 -6.63
C LYS A 28 24.22 17.28 -6.03
N ALA A 29 23.93 17.50 -4.74
CA ALA A 29 24.25 18.73 -4.03
C ALA A 29 25.77 18.94 -3.91
N GLN A 30 26.53 17.89 -3.58
CA GLN A 30 28.01 17.94 -3.52
C GLN A 30 28.62 18.27 -4.89
N ALA A 31 28.13 17.66 -5.97
CA ALA A 31 28.61 17.96 -7.31
C ALA A 31 28.36 19.43 -7.70
N ARG A 32 27.20 19.99 -7.34
CA ARG A 32 26.89 21.41 -7.59
C ARG A 32 27.73 22.33 -6.71
N ALA A 33 27.89 22.03 -5.42
CA ALA A 33 28.71 22.82 -4.50
C ALA A 33 30.18 22.82 -4.94
N HIS A 34 30.71 21.70 -5.44
CA HIS A 34 32.05 21.59 -5.98
C HIS A 34 32.28 22.54 -7.17
N ILE A 35 31.29 22.65 -8.07
CA ILE A 35 31.36 23.62 -9.19
C ILE A 35 31.32 25.06 -8.69
N LEU A 36 30.40 25.37 -7.76
CA LEU A 36 30.29 26.71 -7.20
C LEU A 36 31.58 27.15 -6.45
N GLU A 37 32.19 26.24 -5.72
CA GLU A 37 33.47 26.47 -5.04
C GLU A 37 34.56 26.87 -6.02
N GLY A 38 34.67 26.16 -7.15
CA GLY A 38 35.58 26.50 -8.24
C GLY A 38 35.30 27.88 -8.83
N LEU A 39 34.00 28.19 -9.10
CA LEU A 39 33.60 29.48 -9.63
C LEU A 39 33.91 30.61 -8.64
N MET A 40 33.65 30.46 -7.35
CA MET A 40 33.97 31.46 -6.32
C MET A 40 35.47 31.71 -6.21
N LYS A 41 36.28 30.62 -6.23
CA LYS A 41 37.74 30.71 -6.22
C LYS A 41 38.27 31.42 -7.47
N ALA A 42 37.68 31.17 -8.64
CA ALA A 42 38.00 31.84 -9.89
C ALA A 42 37.60 33.33 -9.87
N LEU A 43 36.43 33.67 -9.32
CA LEU A 43 35.98 35.08 -9.19
C LEU A 43 36.82 35.87 -8.21
N ALA A 44 37.31 35.27 -7.12
CA ALA A 44 38.23 35.92 -6.19
C ALA A 44 39.58 36.24 -6.84
N ASN A 45 39.98 35.53 -7.91
CA ASN A 45 41.23 35.73 -8.62
C ASN A 45 40.97 36.04 -10.13
N ILE A 46 39.91 36.78 -10.40
CA ILE A 46 39.41 36.93 -11.78
C ILE A 46 40.44 37.56 -12.75
N ASN A 47 41.26 38.48 -12.29
CA ASN A 47 42.26 39.12 -13.12
C ASN A 47 43.30 38.12 -13.63
N ASP A 48 43.79 37.24 -12.75
CA ASP A 48 44.77 36.23 -13.10
C ASP A 48 44.14 35.15 -14.00
N VAL A 49 42.90 34.76 -13.71
CA VAL A 49 42.13 33.80 -14.54
C VAL A 49 41.95 34.35 -15.96
N VAL A 50 41.53 35.60 -16.10
CA VAL A 50 41.35 36.25 -17.41
C VAL A 50 42.68 36.38 -18.15
N GLN A 51 43.78 36.73 -17.45
CA GLN A 51 45.09 36.84 -18.05
C GLN A 51 45.55 35.48 -18.61
N ILE A 52 45.46 34.41 -17.85
CA ILE A 52 45.81 33.03 -18.28
C ILE A 52 45.00 32.63 -19.51
N ILE A 53 43.68 32.89 -19.52
CA ILE A 53 42.81 32.56 -20.64
C ILE A 53 43.26 33.33 -21.91
N ARG A 54 43.62 34.62 -21.80
CA ARG A 54 44.08 35.44 -22.92
C ARG A 54 45.43 35.01 -23.48
N GLU A 55 46.35 34.55 -22.62
CA GLU A 55 47.71 34.10 -23.01
C GLU A 55 47.68 32.71 -23.61
N SER A 56 46.63 31.93 -23.38
CA SER A 56 46.46 30.54 -23.88
C SER A 56 46.04 30.54 -25.37
N ARG A 57 46.58 29.58 -26.13
CA ARG A 57 46.32 29.47 -27.58
C ARG A 57 45.03 28.71 -27.89
N SER A 58 44.56 27.90 -26.98
CA SER A 58 43.36 27.06 -27.15
C SER A 58 42.63 26.88 -25.83
N ARG A 59 41.36 26.44 -25.89
CA ARG A 59 40.56 26.09 -24.70
C ARG A 59 41.26 25.01 -23.85
N GLN A 60 41.90 24.04 -24.53
CA GLN A 60 42.62 22.95 -23.82
C GLN A 60 43.88 23.47 -23.11
N ASP A 61 44.61 24.38 -23.75
CA ASP A 61 45.77 25.00 -23.17
C ASP A 61 45.39 25.88 -21.96
N ALA A 62 44.31 26.67 -22.08
CA ALA A 62 43.75 27.45 -20.97
C ALA A 62 43.34 26.55 -19.80
N ALA A 63 42.69 25.38 -20.07
CA ALA A 63 42.32 24.42 -19.05
C ALA A 63 43.53 23.87 -18.31
N ALA A 64 44.58 23.46 -19.03
CA ALA A 64 45.79 22.93 -18.43
C ALA A 64 46.51 23.98 -17.54
N ASN A 65 46.58 25.20 -17.99
CA ASN A 65 47.23 26.31 -17.26
C ASN A 65 46.43 26.68 -15.98
N LEU A 66 45.10 26.71 -16.04
CA LEU A 66 44.22 26.94 -14.88
C LEU A 66 44.34 25.82 -13.83
N ILE A 67 44.38 24.54 -14.27
CA ILE A 67 44.59 23.38 -13.38
C ILE A 67 45.96 23.51 -12.69
N ALA A 68 47.04 23.78 -13.45
CA ALA A 68 48.39 23.87 -12.89
C ALA A 68 48.57 25.03 -11.91
N ARG A 69 47.88 26.16 -12.14
CA ARG A 69 48.04 27.38 -11.31
C ARG A 69 47.16 27.39 -10.05
N PHE A 70 45.91 26.92 -10.16
CA PHE A 70 44.91 27.04 -9.11
C PHE A 70 44.45 25.69 -8.52
N GLU A 71 44.97 24.58 -9.01
CA GLU A 71 44.58 23.22 -8.58
C GLU A 71 43.06 22.95 -8.77
N PHE A 72 42.46 23.53 -9.80
CA PHE A 72 41.08 23.25 -10.14
C PHE A 72 40.92 21.82 -10.72
N THR A 73 39.74 21.23 -10.50
CA THR A 73 39.39 19.99 -11.21
C THR A 73 38.93 20.33 -12.64
N GLN A 74 39.00 19.32 -13.54
CA GLN A 74 38.54 19.49 -14.92
C GLN A 74 37.10 20.04 -15.01
N ILE A 75 36.21 19.52 -14.14
CA ILE A 75 34.78 19.93 -14.10
C ILE A 75 34.65 21.41 -13.69
N GLN A 76 35.46 21.86 -12.74
CA GLN A 76 35.48 23.28 -12.34
C GLN A 76 36.01 24.16 -13.47
N VAL A 77 37.06 23.73 -14.14
CA VAL A 77 37.65 24.52 -15.25
C VAL A 77 36.66 24.62 -16.42
N ASP A 78 35.99 23.53 -16.77
CA ASP A 78 34.97 23.55 -17.82
C ASP A 78 33.85 24.55 -17.48
N ALA A 79 33.40 24.57 -16.22
CA ALA A 79 32.41 25.54 -15.75
C ALA A 79 32.92 27.00 -15.77
N ILE A 80 34.20 27.21 -15.44
CA ILE A 80 34.84 28.53 -15.48
C ILE A 80 34.94 29.02 -16.93
N LEU A 81 35.38 28.17 -17.86
CA LEU A 81 35.53 28.54 -19.27
C LEU A 81 34.18 28.74 -19.99
N ASP A 82 33.11 28.15 -19.49
CA ASP A 82 31.75 28.34 -20.00
C ASP A 82 31.00 29.50 -19.34
N MET A 83 31.64 30.20 -18.38
CA MET A 83 31.04 31.32 -17.68
C MET A 83 30.86 32.54 -18.57
N ARG A 84 29.69 33.14 -18.56
CA ARG A 84 29.35 34.30 -19.37
C ARG A 84 29.79 35.60 -18.67
N LEU A 85 30.19 36.59 -19.44
CA LEU A 85 30.70 37.89 -18.90
C LEU A 85 29.71 38.59 -17.95
N HIS A 86 28.39 38.45 -18.16
CA HIS A 86 27.41 39.06 -17.25
C HIS A 86 27.40 38.44 -15.85
N GLN A 87 27.91 37.21 -15.70
CA GLN A 87 28.02 36.53 -14.41
C GLN A 87 29.17 37.06 -13.54
N LEU A 88 29.98 37.94 -14.08
CA LEU A 88 31.06 38.64 -13.35
C LEU A 88 30.56 39.89 -12.63
N THR A 89 29.29 40.23 -12.71
CA THR A 89 28.70 41.38 -12.00
C THR A 89 28.60 41.10 -10.50
N GLY A 90 28.70 42.15 -9.68
CA GLY A 90 28.63 42.03 -8.22
C GLY A 90 27.36 41.31 -7.73
N LEU A 91 26.22 41.65 -8.34
CA LEU A 91 24.93 40.97 -8.02
C LEU A 91 24.95 39.48 -8.32
N ALA A 92 25.60 39.04 -9.39
CA ALA A 92 25.72 37.64 -9.74
C ALA A 92 26.65 36.90 -8.74
N ILE A 93 27.68 37.55 -8.25
CA ILE A 93 28.57 36.98 -7.23
C ILE A 93 27.83 36.77 -5.91
N GLU A 94 27.01 37.75 -5.49
CA GLU A 94 26.17 37.58 -4.28
C GLU A 94 25.20 36.45 -4.39
N THR A 95 24.55 36.25 -5.55
CA THR A 95 23.62 35.12 -5.78
C THR A 95 24.34 33.77 -5.74
N LEU A 96 25.53 33.65 -6.31
CA LEU A 96 26.34 32.42 -6.26
C LEU A 96 26.79 32.10 -4.84
N THR A 97 27.17 33.13 -4.05
CA THR A 97 27.54 32.93 -2.65
C THR A 97 26.36 32.47 -1.81
N ALA A 98 25.19 33.07 -2.01
CA ALA A 98 23.96 32.65 -1.32
C ALA A 98 23.58 31.21 -1.69
N GLU A 99 23.63 30.82 -2.98
CA GLU A 99 23.40 29.47 -3.45
C GLU A 99 24.37 28.46 -2.81
N TYR A 100 25.64 28.81 -2.71
CA TYR A 100 26.66 27.97 -2.09
C TYR A 100 26.39 27.72 -0.60
N GLU A 101 26.06 28.80 0.15
CA GLU A 101 25.74 28.69 1.57
C GLU A 101 24.47 27.83 1.82
N GLU A 102 23.45 27.98 0.99
CA GLU A 102 22.24 27.16 1.05
C GLU A 102 22.54 25.72 0.77
N LEU A 103 23.32 25.42 -0.28
CA LEU A 103 23.75 24.06 -0.60
C LEU A 103 24.60 23.43 0.52
N LYS A 104 25.45 24.20 1.17
CA LYS A 104 26.25 23.73 2.29
C LYS A 104 25.38 23.28 3.45
N LYS A 105 24.39 24.09 3.84
CA LYS A 105 23.40 23.72 4.87
C LYS A 105 22.62 22.47 4.47
N ARG A 106 22.22 22.36 3.19
CA ARG A 106 21.52 21.18 2.67
C ARG A 106 22.38 19.92 2.71
N ILE A 107 23.68 20.02 2.35
CA ILE A 107 24.64 18.91 2.43
C ILE A 107 24.81 18.43 3.88
N GLU A 108 24.95 19.35 4.84
CA GLU A 108 25.04 19.04 6.26
C GLU A 108 23.79 18.29 6.74
N TYR A 109 22.59 18.78 6.38
CA TYR A 109 21.33 18.12 6.71
C TYR A 109 21.21 16.72 6.08
N LEU A 110 21.49 16.58 4.77
CA LEU A 110 21.41 15.30 4.07
C LEU A 110 22.43 14.29 4.61
N THR A 111 23.62 14.76 5.00
CA THR A 111 24.65 13.89 5.61
C THR A 111 24.19 13.38 6.97
N ALA A 112 23.62 14.26 7.81
CA ALA A 112 23.07 13.85 9.10
C ALA A 112 21.90 12.91 8.94
N LEU A 113 21.00 13.17 7.97
CA LEU A 113 19.85 12.31 7.65
C LEU A 113 20.29 10.92 7.16
N ALA A 114 21.32 10.84 6.33
CA ALA A 114 21.84 9.55 5.86
C ALA A 114 22.45 8.70 7.00
N ALA A 115 23.05 9.36 8.01
CA ALA A 115 23.71 8.68 9.12
C ALA A 115 22.75 8.32 10.28
N SER A 116 21.63 9.02 10.45
CA SER A 116 20.74 8.87 11.60
C SER A 116 19.43 8.17 11.26
N ARG A 117 19.25 6.96 11.80
CA ARG A 117 17.98 6.21 11.67
C ARG A 117 16.80 6.96 12.32
N GLU A 118 17.04 7.68 13.40
CA GLU A 118 16.01 8.46 14.09
C GLU A 118 15.47 9.57 13.20
N MET A 119 16.36 10.33 12.55
CA MET A 119 15.96 11.35 11.58
C MET A 119 15.19 10.77 10.40
N GLN A 120 15.60 9.60 9.88
CA GLN A 120 14.90 8.90 8.80
C GLN A 120 13.49 8.50 9.21
N LEU A 121 13.29 7.97 10.42
CA LEU A 121 11.97 7.66 10.98
C LEU A 121 11.13 8.93 11.18
N GLY A 122 11.75 10.04 11.55
CA GLY A 122 11.11 11.36 11.61
C GLY A 122 10.50 11.76 10.27
N VAL A 123 11.28 11.65 9.19
CA VAL A 123 10.81 11.94 7.82
C VAL A 123 9.63 11.04 7.43
N ILE A 124 9.70 9.73 7.72
CA ILE A 124 8.58 8.80 7.46
C ILE A 124 7.32 9.24 8.20
N LYS A 125 7.48 9.60 9.48
CA LYS A 125 6.34 10.04 10.32
C LYS A 125 5.70 11.30 9.78
N ASP A 126 6.48 12.25 9.29
CA ASP A 126 5.95 13.52 8.76
C ASP A 126 5.28 13.31 7.39
N GLU A 127 5.86 12.52 6.50
CA GLU A 127 5.23 12.12 5.24
C GLU A 127 3.89 11.38 5.47
N LEU A 128 3.84 10.48 6.47
CA LEU A 128 2.61 9.76 6.82
C LEU A 128 1.54 10.67 7.44
N LYS A 129 1.93 11.69 8.22
CA LYS A 129 0.98 12.69 8.74
C LYS A 129 0.35 13.49 7.59
N GLU A 130 1.15 13.94 6.63
CA GLU A 130 0.65 14.65 5.46
C GLU A 130 -0.34 13.81 4.65
N ILE A 131 -0.04 12.52 4.45
CA ILE A 131 -0.95 11.58 3.78
C ILE A 131 -2.24 11.42 4.58
N ARG A 132 -2.12 11.29 5.91
CA ARG A 132 -3.28 11.18 6.79
C ARG A 132 -4.18 12.41 6.70
N GLU A 133 -3.62 13.61 6.72
CA GLU A 133 -4.39 14.86 6.62
C GLU A 133 -5.15 14.98 5.29
N LYS A 134 -4.55 14.50 4.20
CA LYS A 134 -5.17 14.56 2.87
C LYS A 134 -6.23 13.47 2.63
N TYR A 135 -6.07 12.29 3.21
CA TYR A 135 -6.82 11.10 2.80
C TYR A 135 -7.50 10.36 3.96
N ALA A 136 -7.43 10.88 5.20
CA ALA A 136 -8.06 10.22 6.33
C ALA A 136 -9.58 10.29 6.24
N ASP A 137 -10.21 9.13 6.17
CA ASP A 137 -11.64 8.97 6.34
C ASP A 137 -11.99 8.59 7.79
N PRO A 138 -13.15 9.03 8.31
CA PRO A 138 -13.63 8.55 9.60
C PRO A 138 -13.91 7.04 9.53
N ARG A 139 -13.69 6.35 10.64
CA ARG A 139 -14.00 4.92 10.73
C ARG A 139 -15.48 4.69 10.49
N ARG A 140 -15.83 3.83 9.52
CA ARG A 140 -17.22 3.49 9.18
C ARG A 140 -17.78 2.38 10.05
N THR A 141 -16.92 1.53 10.58
CA THR A 141 -17.30 0.40 11.44
C THR A 141 -17.29 0.83 12.89
N GLU A 142 -18.39 0.65 13.59
CA GLU A 142 -18.47 0.85 15.02
C GLU A 142 -17.72 -0.26 15.77
N ILE A 143 -16.94 0.10 16.77
CA ILE A 143 -16.29 -0.87 17.64
C ILE A 143 -17.19 -1.01 18.88
N THR A 144 -17.89 -2.12 18.96
CA THR A 144 -18.68 -2.50 20.14
C THR A 144 -17.92 -3.56 20.92
N ILE A 145 -18.07 -3.52 22.26
CA ILE A 145 -17.64 -4.63 23.11
C ILE A 145 -18.80 -5.64 23.04
N ASP A 146 -18.64 -6.67 22.25
CA ASP A 146 -19.60 -7.74 22.14
C ASP A 146 -19.03 -8.98 22.84
N ASP A 147 -19.60 -9.29 24.01
CA ASP A 147 -19.26 -10.49 24.79
C ASP A 147 -20.12 -11.70 24.36
N THR A 148 -20.97 -11.55 23.34
CA THR A 148 -21.77 -12.66 22.82
C THR A 148 -20.95 -13.49 21.86
N ASP A 149 -20.76 -14.75 22.20
CA ASP A 149 -20.31 -15.78 21.26
C ASP A 149 -21.32 -15.82 20.08
N LEU A 150 -20.87 -15.28 18.95
CA LEU A 150 -21.66 -15.32 17.69
C LEU A 150 -21.95 -16.76 17.33
N ASN A 151 -23.12 -17.25 17.74
CA ASN A 151 -23.61 -18.55 17.30
C ASN A 151 -24.01 -18.42 15.82
N ILE A 152 -23.44 -19.25 14.96
CA ILE A 152 -23.73 -19.24 13.51
C ILE A 152 -25.25 -19.34 13.26
N ALA A 153 -25.97 -20.00 14.17
CA ALA A 153 -27.43 -20.10 14.12
C ALA A 153 -28.13 -18.73 14.21
N ASP A 154 -27.58 -17.76 14.93
CA ASP A 154 -28.19 -16.42 15.10
C ASP A 154 -28.09 -15.56 13.84
N LEU A 155 -27.18 -15.89 12.90
CA LEU A 155 -27.03 -15.20 11.62
C LEU A 155 -28.04 -15.66 10.56
N ILE A 156 -28.80 -16.73 10.84
CA ILE A 156 -29.75 -17.31 9.89
C ILE A 156 -31.15 -16.75 10.17
N PRO A 157 -31.79 -16.08 9.21
CA PRO A 157 -33.13 -15.56 9.42
C PRO A 157 -34.13 -16.69 9.64
N ARG A 158 -35.03 -16.51 10.61
CA ARG A 158 -36.12 -17.45 10.87
C ARG A 158 -37.14 -17.40 9.75
N HIS A 159 -37.46 -18.55 9.19
CA HIS A 159 -38.50 -18.70 8.18
C HIS A 159 -39.09 -20.14 8.24
N SER A 160 -40.35 -20.27 7.89
CA SER A 160 -41.00 -21.56 7.81
C SER A 160 -40.53 -22.32 6.59
N CYS A 161 -40.24 -23.59 6.78
CA CYS A 161 -39.77 -24.52 5.76
C CYS A 161 -40.71 -25.75 5.67
N VAL A 162 -40.83 -26.31 4.49
CA VAL A 162 -41.44 -27.63 4.25
C VAL A 162 -40.31 -28.64 4.05
N ILE A 163 -40.35 -29.69 4.83
CA ILE A 163 -39.39 -30.77 4.77
C ILE A 163 -40.09 -32.00 4.17
N THR A 164 -39.44 -32.57 3.17
CA THR A 164 -39.88 -33.80 2.50
C THR A 164 -38.84 -34.88 2.71
N VAL A 165 -39.29 -36.07 3.09
CA VAL A 165 -38.44 -37.24 3.27
C VAL A 165 -38.97 -38.34 2.32
N SER A 166 -38.08 -38.91 1.52
CA SER A 166 -38.42 -39.98 0.62
C SER A 166 -38.22 -41.36 1.29
N ASN A 167 -38.89 -42.38 0.75
CA ASN A 167 -38.77 -43.76 1.22
C ASN A 167 -37.33 -44.31 1.19
N THR A 168 -36.51 -43.85 0.25
CA THR A 168 -35.10 -44.23 0.16
C THR A 168 -34.17 -43.42 1.04
N GLY A 169 -34.71 -42.53 1.91
CA GLY A 169 -33.97 -41.76 2.91
C GLY A 169 -33.38 -40.43 2.40
N TYR A 170 -33.84 -39.92 1.27
CA TYR A 170 -33.48 -38.55 0.86
C TYR A 170 -34.34 -37.52 1.60
N ILE A 171 -33.72 -36.47 2.08
CA ILE A 171 -34.39 -35.35 2.72
C ILE A 171 -34.16 -34.08 1.92
N LYS A 172 -35.20 -33.24 1.75
CA LYS A 172 -35.13 -31.96 1.11
C LYS A 172 -35.87 -30.94 1.94
N ARG A 173 -35.29 -29.75 2.06
CA ARG A 173 -35.89 -28.57 2.65
C ARG A 173 -36.24 -27.55 1.58
N VAL A 174 -37.45 -27.00 1.62
CA VAL A 174 -37.92 -25.96 0.71
C VAL A 174 -38.58 -24.87 1.57
N PRO A 175 -38.30 -23.57 1.34
CA PRO A 175 -39.02 -22.49 2.02
C PRO A 175 -40.52 -22.61 1.77
N ALA A 176 -41.35 -22.37 2.81
CA ALA A 176 -42.79 -22.50 2.71
C ALA A 176 -43.41 -21.57 1.66
N ASP A 177 -42.78 -20.38 1.42
CA ASP A 177 -43.19 -19.42 0.44
C ASP A 177 -43.16 -19.92 -1.01
N THR A 178 -42.41 -21.00 -1.26
CA THR A 178 -42.37 -21.68 -2.56
C THR A 178 -43.69 -22.32 -2.90
N TYR A 179 -44.48 -22.76 -1.88
CA TYR A 179 -45.77 -23.38 -2.04
C TYR A 179 -46.87 -22.30 -2.07
N ARG A 180 -47.30 -21.94 -3.29
CA ARG A 180 -48.39 -21.00 -3.49
C ARG A 180 -49.74 -21.69 -3.55
N THR A 181 -50.81 -21.09 -3.00
CA THR A 181 -52.16 -21.54 -3.14
C THR A 181 -52.52 -21.63 -4.62
N GLN A 182 -53.02 -22.84 -5.05
CA GLN A 182 -53.37 -23.07 -6.44
C GLN A 182 -54.92 -23.09 -6.62
N HIS A 183 -55.37 -22.45 -7.69
CA HIS A 183 -56.75 -22.48 -8.12
C HIS A 183 -56.98 -23.68 -9.02
N ARG A 184 -58.30 -23.99 -9.32
CA ARG A 184 -58.67 -25.05 -10.25
C ARG A 184 -57.91 -24.92 -11.57
N GLY A 185 -57.19 -26.03 -11.98
CA GLY A 185 -56.38 -26.06 -13.19
C GLY A 185 -54.92 -25.69 -13.02
N GLY A 186 -54.42 -25.42 -11.81
CA GLY A 186 -52.99 -25.17 -11.55
C GLY A 186 -52.15 -26.48 -11.71
N LYS A 187 -50.87 -26.33 -12.13
CA LYS A 187 -49.97 -27.47 -12.43
C LYS A 187 -49.32 -28.10 -11.21
N GLY A 188 -49.61 -27.69 -9.99
CA GLY A 188 -48.91 -28.17 -8.80
C GLY A 188 -47.44 -27.74 -8.73
N ILE A 189 -46.83 -27.90 -7.55
CA ILE A 189 -45.41 -27.64 -7.33
C ILE A 189 -44.76 -28.96 -6.95
N ILE A 190 -43.67 -29.31 -7.64
CA ILE A 190 -42.87 -30.48 -7.33
C ILE A 190 -41.98 -30.13 -6.14
N GLY A 191 -42.30 -30.66 -4.96
CA GLY A 191 -41.54 -30.38 -3.74
C GLY A 191 -40.19 -31.09 -3.73
N MET A 192 -40.06 -32.24 -4.38
CA MET A 192 -38.84 -33.00 -4.48
C MET A 192 -38.84 -33.81 -5.79
N GLU A 193 -37.71 -33.80 -6.48
CA GLU A 193 -37.46 -34.74 -7.58
C GLU A 193 -37.00 -36.07 -6.99
N THR A 194 -37.76 -37.13 -7.23
CA THR A 194 -37.46 -38.48 -6.78
C THR A 194 -36.92 -39.32 -7.93
N LYS A 195 -36.14 -40.39 -7.62
CA LYS A 195 -35.72 -41.38 -8.62
C LYS A 195 -36.90 -42.26 -9.03
N GLU A 196 -36.74 -43.02 -10.13
CA GLU A 196 -37.84 -43.79 -10.77
C GLU A 196 -38.63 -44.74 -9.83
N GLU A 197 -38.05 -45.20 -8.74
CA GLU A 197 -38.70 -46.10 -7.76
C GLU A 197 -38.86 -45.46 -6.37
N ASP A 198 -38.59 -44.17 -6.21
CA ASP A 198 -38.67 -43.48 -4.94
C ASP A 198 -39.90 -42.57 -4.86
N HIS A 199 -40.48 -42.43 -3.68
CA HIS A 199 -41.65 -41.58 -3.43
C HIS A 199 -41.51 -40.84 -2.09
N VAL A 200 -42.22 -39.73 -1.97
CA VAL A 200 -42.24 -38.95 -0.73
C VAL A 200 -43.07 -39.70 0.30
N GLU A 201 -42.47 -40.08 1.42
CA GLU A 201 -43.14 -40.80 2.52
C GLU A 201 -43.61 -39.82 3.62
N HIS A 202 -42.76 -38.86 3.98
CA HIS A 202 -43.09 -37.88 5.01
C HIS A 202 -42.98 -36.44 4.47
N LEU A 203 -43.96 -35.63 4.88
CA LEU A 203 -43.98 -34.19 4.60
C LEU A 203 -44.49 -33.47 5.86
N PHE A 204 -43.68 -32.51 6.36
CA PHE A 204 -44.04 -31.73 7.53
C PHE A 204 -43.48 -30.29 7.44
N ASN A 205 -44.08 -29.38 8.19
CA ASN A 205 -43.62 -28.00 8.33
C ASN A 205 -42.73 -27.89 9.56
N ALA A 206 -41.68 -27.09 9.44
CA ALA A 206 -40.79 -26.75 10.53
C ALA A 206 -40.20 -25.37 10.33
N ASP A 207 -39.62 -24.81 11.39
CA ASP A 207 -38.88 -23.53 11.31
C ASP A 207 -37.40 -23.80 10.96
N SER A 208 -36.75 -22.81 10.30
CA SER A 208 -35.34 -22.96 9.93
C SER A 208 -34.40 -23.20 11.12
N HIS A 209 -34.80 -22.84 12.34
CA HIS A 209 -34.04 -23.03 13.57
C HIS A 209 -34.42 -24.32 14.36
N ASP A 210 -35.40 -25.09 13.88
CA ASP A 210 -35.81 -26.32 14.53
C ASP A 210 -34.75 -27.42 14.35
N ILE A 211 -34.81 -28.40 15.24
CA ILE A 211 -33.94 -29.55 15.25
C ILE A 211 -34.77 -30.80 14.88
N ILE A 212 -34.30 -31.57 13.90
CA ILE A 212 -34.90 -32.85 13.55
C ILE A 212 -34.13 -33.96 14.23
N PHE A 213 -34.89 -34.87 14.86
CA PHE A 213 -34.38 -36.11 15.43
C PHE A 213 -34.78 -37.26 14.52
N PHE A 214 -33.79 -38.05 14.08
CA PHE A 214 -33.99 -39.25 13.31
C PHE A 214 -33.75 -40.46 14.21
N PHE A 215 -34.77 -41.29 14.41
CA PHE A 215 -34.66 -42.52 15.15
C PHE A 215 -34.61 -43.67 14.18
N THR A 216 -33.58 -44.52 14.27
CA THR A 216 -33.41 -45.70 13.40
C THR A 216 -33.95 -46.94 14.04
N ASP A 217 -34.24 -47.93 13.21
CA ASP A 217 -34.64 -49.32 13.63
C ASP A 217 -33.59 -50.01 14.49
N ARG A 218 -32.33 -49.59 14.40
CA ARG A 218 -31.20 -50.10 15.19
C ARG A 218 -31.02 -49.42 16.54
N GLY A 219 -31.92 -48.48 16.91
CA GLY A 219 -31.85 -47.77 18.18
C GLY A 219 -30.85 -46.58 18.22
N PHE A 220 -30.36 -46.16 17.07
CA PHE A 220 -29.55 -44.95 16.99
C PHE A 220 -30.42 -43.71 16.79
N MET A 221 -29.99 -42.61 17.39
CA MET A 221 -30.60 -41.30 17.20
C MET A 221 -29.60 -40.37 16.54
N TYR A 222 -30.02 -39.71 15.47
CA TYR A 222 -29.26 -38.66 14.78
C TYR A 222 -29.98 -37.34 14.91
N LEU A 223 -29.21 -36.28 15.03
CA LEU A 223 -29.71 -34.92 15.21
C LEU A 223 -29.23 -34.08 14.02
N SER A 224 -30.12 -33.34 13.39
CA SER A 224 -29.78 -32.37 12.34
C SER A 224 -30.49 -31.04 12.56
N LEU A 225 -29.78 -29.96 12.33
CA LEU A 225 -30.35 -28.61 12.28
C LEU A 225 -30.97 -28.41 10.88
N ILE A 226 -32.21 -27.89 10.82
CA ILE A 226 -32.94 -27.70 9.56
C ILE A 226 -32.22 -26.79 8.58
N HIS A 227 -31.54 -25.77 9.06
CA HIS A 227 -30.83 -24.87 8.20
C HIS A 227 -29.59 -25.49 7.51
N ILE A 228 -29.05 -26.60 8.04
CA ILE A 228 -27.91 -27.35 7.49
C ILE A 228 -28.35 -28.42 6.49
N SER A 229 -29.62 -28.77 6.50
CA SER A 229 -30.17 -29.86 5.64
C SER A 229 -30.15 -29.44 4.17
N GLU A 230 -29.00 -29.57 3.54
CA GLU A 230 -28.92 -29.70 2.08
C GLU A 230 -29.30 -31.11 1.65
N PRO A 231 -29.64 -31.35 0.37
CA PRO A 231 -30.04 -32.66 -0.10
C PRO A 231 -28.86 -33.65 -0.02
N THR A 232 -28.62 -34.16 1.18
CA THR A 232 -27.60 -35.16 1.46
C THR A 232 -28.29 -36.48 1.77
N ARG A 233 -27.81 -37.55 1.15
CA ARG A 233 -28.22 -38.90 1.46
C ARG A 233 -27.74 -39.23 2.88
N LEU A 234 -28.69 -39.53 3.77
CA LEU A 234 -28.37 -40.14 5.06
C LEU A 234 -27.81 -41.54 4.76
N GLN A 235 -26.52 -41.75 5.04
CA GLN A 235 -25.89 -43.07 4.96
C GLN A 235 -26.23 -43.89 6.20
#